data_78f8a1f4bdce6ac333e3683fd51e3af5
#
_entry.id   78f8a1f4bdce6ac333e3683fd51e3af5
#
_cell.length_a   1.000
_cell.length_b   1.000
_cell.length_c   1.000
_cell.angle_alpha   90.00
_cell.angle_beta   90.00
_cell.angle_gamma   90.00
#
_symmetry.space_group_name_H-M   'P 1'
#
loop_
_entity.id
_entity.type
_entity.pdbx_description
1 polymer ?
#
loop_
_entity_poly.entity_id
_entity_poly.type
_entity_poly.pdbx_seq_one_letter_code
_entity_poly.pdbx_strand_id
1 'polypeptide(L)'
;RDLIHAGGTGGLNWHLHAHQSRQRWQPTVDLLDQFLSQVRPQTEHLLLVGCSAGWMMPPSWLARFERIDAYDIDPLAATLFHWRHGRHLRKLGVQLTAHRQDALATLPDLLQQHPQACVWFDNVLGQHRFRVRDEARVEQELAALQHTLKGRNWGSVHDVYSGPTDGRTLAKDW
;
A
#
# COMPACT_ATOMS: atom_id res chain seq x y z
N ARG A 1 11.72 1.48 20.14
CA ARG A 1 12.68 1.69 19.04
C ARG A 1 11.98 1.86 17.68
N ASP A 2 10.83 1.25 17.49
CA ASP A 2 10.12 1.22 16.19
C ASP A 2 9.28 2.47 15.89
N LEU A 3 9.07 3.35 16.85
CA LEU A 3 8.27 4.57 16.68
C LEU A 3 9.04 5.77 16.13
N ILE A 4 10.38 5.73 16.22
CA ILE A 4 11.26 6.83 15.78
C ILE A 4 12.35 6.23 14.89
N HIS A 5 12.04 6.02 13.62
CA HIS A 5 13.01 5.59 12.62
C HIS A 5 13.49 6.81 11.81
N ALA A 6 14.80 7.06 11.80
CA ALA A 6 15.38 8.19 11.09
C ALA A 6 15.57 7.97 9.57
N GLY A 7 15.29 6.79 9.07
CA GLY A 7 15.55 6.43 7.67
C GLY A 7 14.66 5.29 7.16
N GLY A 8 13.40 5.23 7.57
CA GLY A 8 12.51 4.16 7.18
C GLY A 8 11.17 4.67 6.65
N THR A 9 10.41 3.75 6.09
CA THR A 9 9.09 3.94 5.53
C THR A 9 7.98 3.69 6.54
N GLY A 10 8.22 3.99 7.81
CA GLY A 10 7.27 3.83 8.91
C GLY A 10 7.62 4.67 10.11
N GLY A 11 6.77 4.63 11.14
CA GLY A 11 6.91 5.37 12.37
C GLY A 11 6.51 6.84 12.28
N LEU A 12 6.58 7.52 13.43
CA LEU A 12 6.07 8.88 13.60
C LEU A 12 6.66 9.89 12.60
N ASN A 13 7.97 9.85 12.39
CA ASN A 13 8.66 10.78 11.48
C ASN A 13 8.17 10.63 10.03
N TRP A 14 7.97 9.41 9.58
CA TRP A 14 7.40 9.13 8.27
C TRP A 14 6.00 9.72 8.13
N HIS A 15 5.12 9.45 9.08
CA HIS A 15 3.74 9.93 9.02
C HIS A 15 3.64 11.46 9.10
N LEU A 16 4.50 12.12 9.88
CA LEU A 16 4.58 13.59 9.91
C LEU A 16 5.04 14.13 8.56
N HIS A 17 6.08 13.55 7.97
CA HIS A 17 6.57 13.93 6.66
C HIS A 17 5.49 13.71 5.57
N ALA A 18 4.83 12.57 5.57
CA ALA A 18 3.75 12.26 4.64
C ALA A 18 2.57 13.23 4.78
N HIS A 19 2.19 13.57 6.02
CA HIS A 19 1.15 14.55 6.28
C HIS A 19 1.50 15.94 5.74
N GLN A 20 2.75 16.39 5.93
CA GLN A 20 3.24 17.67 5.40
C GLN A 20 3.33 17.66 3.87
N SER A 21 3.67 16.52 3.28
CA SER A 21 3.85 16.36 1.82
C SER A 21 2.56 16.09 1.06
N ARG A 22 1.43 15.95 1.72
CA ARG A 22 0.15 15.53 1.11
C ARG A 22 -0.28 16.37 -0.11
N GLN A 23 -0.07 17.70 -0.03
CA GLN A 23 -0.40 18.60 -1.15
C GLN A 23 0.55 18.39 -2.34
N ARG A 24 1.82 18.15 -2.06
CA ARG A 24 2.85 17.84 -3.06
C ARG A 24 2.59 16.51 -3.76
N TRP A 25 2.02 15.54 -3.05
CA TRP A 25 1.68 14.22 -3.59
C TRP A 25 0.30 14.16 -4.28
N GLN A 26 -0.52 15.19 -4.09
CA GLN A 26 -1.89 15.20 -4.63
C GLN A 26 -1.94 14.89 -6.14
N PRO A 27 -1.08 15.46 -7.02
CA PRO A 27 -1.09 15.13 -8.44
C PRO A 27 -0.87 13.63 -8.71
N THR A 28 0.00 12.98 -7.94
CA THR A 28 0.23 11.53 -8.07
C THR A 28 -0.98 10.73 -7.59
N VAL A 29 -1.62 11.16 -6.52
CA VAL A 29 -2.86 10.53 -6.02
C VAL A 29 -3.99 10.69 -7.05
N ASP A 30 -4.11 11.84 -7.69
CA ASP A 30 -5.11 12.10 -8.73
C ASP A 30 -4.88 11.21 -9.98
N LEU A 31 -3.63 11.03 -10.39
CA LEU A 31 -3.28 10.11 -11.48
C LEU A 31 -3.57 8.65 -11.11
N LEU A 32 -3.27 8.25 -9.88
CA LEU A 32 -3.61 6.92 -9.38
C LEU A 32 -5.12 6.71 -9.32
N ASP A 33 -5.88 7.72 -8.88
CA ASP A 33 -7.35 7.66 -8.86
C ASP A 33 -7.91 7.53 -10.29
N GLN A 34 -7.39 8.30 -11.23
CA GLN A 34 -7.77 8.19 -12.63
C GLN A 34 -7.48 6.81 -13.21
N PHE A 35 -6.30 6.24 -12.93
CA PHE A 35 -5.95 4.87 -13.34
C PHE A 35 -6.89 3.86 -12.71
N LEU A 36 -7.04 3.89 -11.39
CA LEU A 36 -7.87 2.95 -10.64
C LEU A 36 -9.36 3.10 -10.97
N SER A 37 -9.80 4.27 -11.47
CA SER A 37 -11.18 4.46 -11.93
C SER A 37 -11.54 3.53 -13.09
N GLN A 38 -10.55 3.13 -13.89
CA GLN A 38 -10.70 2.23 -15.04
C GLN A 38 -10.56 0.75 -14.64
N VAL A 39 -10.00 0.47 -13.46
CA VAL A 39 -9.82 -0.89 -12.94
C VAL A 39 -11.07 -1.30 -12.17
N ARG A 40 -11.70 -2.39 -12.59
CA ARG A 40 -12.89 -2.95 -11.91
C ARG A 40 -12.49 -4.31 -11.31
N PRO A 41 -12.14 -4.37 -10.03
CA PRO A 41 -11.93 -5.66 -9.38
C PRO A 41 -13.25 -6.45 -9.39
N GLN A 42 -13.16 -7.74 -9.73
CA GLN A 42 -14.31 -8.64 -9.75
C GLN A 42 -14.60 -9.21 -8.35
N THR A 43 -14.36 -8.43 -7.31
CA THR A 43 -14.48 -8.86 -5.92
C THR A 43 -14.80 -7.68 -5.04
N GLU A 44 -15.55 -7.94 -3.98
CA GLU A 44 -15.99 -6.97 -2.99
C GLU A 44 -15.05 -6.91 -1.77
N HIS A 45 -14.00 -7.76 -1.76
CA HIS A 45 -13.06 -7.86 -0.66
C HIS A 45 -11.64 -7.45 -1.10
N LEU A 46 -11.03 -6.50 -0.41
CA LEU A 46 -9.66 -6.02 -0.62
C LEU A 46 -8.75 -6.44 0.54
N LEU A 47 -7.63 -7.09 0.21
CA LEU A 47 -6.46 -7.22 1.08
C LEU A 47 -5.45 -6.13 0.68
N LEU A 48 -5.34 -5.09 1.48
CA LEU A 48 -4.45 -3.96 1.23
C LEU A 48 -3.16 -4.14 2.03
N VAL A 49 -2.06 -4.43 1.34
CA VAL A 49 -0.75 -4.75 1.94
C VAL A 49 0.18 -3.55 1.89
N GLY A 50 0.75 -3.17 3.03
CA GLY A 50 1.61 -1.99 3.18
C GLY A 50 0.81 -0.69 3.22
N CYS A 51 -0.36 -0.74 3.84
CA CYS A 51 -1.34 0.35 3.78
C CYS A 51 -0.84 1.68 4.36
N SER A 52 0.17 1.66 5.25
CA SER A 52 0.58 2.85 5.99
C SER A 52 -0.66 3.57 6.57
N ALA A 53 -0.79 4.87 6.38
CA ALA A 53 -2.04 5.59 6.66
C ALA A 53 -2.90 5.81 5.41
N GLY A 54 -2.67 5.07 4.32
CA GLY A 54 -3.35 5.26 3.04
C GLY A 54 -3.08 6.62 2.41
N TRP A 55 -1.86 7.14 2.57
CA TRP A 55 -1.51 8.48 2.07
C TRP A 55 -1.69 8.61 0.56
N MET A 56 -1.42 7.53 -0.18
CA MET A 56 -1.53 7.47 -1.63
C MET A 56 -2.84 6.84 -2.11
N MET A 57 -3.63 6.23 -1.21
CA MET A 57 -4.85 5.52 -1.60
C MET A 57 -6.01 6.47 -1.85
N PRO A 58 -6.58 6.48 -3.08
CA PRO A 58 -7.78 7.25 -3.38
C PRO A 58 -8.99 6.73 -2.59
N PRO A 59 -9.72 7.60 -1.87
CA PRO A 59 -10.93 7.17 -1.15
C PRO A 59 -12.01 6.57 -2.07
N SER A 60 -12.12 7.04 -3.31
CA SER A 60 -13.01 6.53 -4.35
C SER A 60 -12.74 5.07 -4.70
N TRP A 61 -11.45 4.67 -4.75
CA TRP A 61 -11.05 3.29 -4.97
C TRP A 61 -11.42 2.40 -3.78
N LEU A 62 -11.08 2.82 -2.56
CA LEU A 62 -11.41 2.09 -1.34
C LEU A 62 -12.91 1.90 -1.18
N ALA A 63 -13.71 2.87 -1.58
CA ALA A 63 -15.18 2.83 -1.49
C ALA A 63 -15.83 1.81 -2.45
N ARG A 64 -15.08 1.17 -3.34
CA ARG A 64 -15.60 0.13 -4.25
C ARG A 64 -15.71 -1.25 -3.63
N PHE A 65 -15.11 -1.44 -2.46
CA PHE A 65 -15.12 -2.70 -1.76
C PHE A 65 -16.15 -2.67 -0.63
N GLU A 66 -16.77 -3.80 -0.35
CA GLU A 66 -17.62 -3.96 0.83
C GLU A 66 -16.79 -4.24 2.08
N ARG A 67 -15.63 -4.89 1.89
CA ARG A 67 -14.71 -5.26 2.96
C ARG A 67 -13.27 -4.93 2.59
N ILE A 68 -12.56 -4.32 3.54
CA ILE A 68 -11.12 -4.03 3.44
C ILE A 68 -10.42 -4.57 4.68
N ASP A 69 -9.46 -5.46 4.48
CA ASP A 69 -8.48 -5.85 5.48
C ASP A 69 -7.14 -5.19 5.12
N ALA A 70 -6.74 -4.21 5.90
CA ALA A 70 -5.54 -3.40 5.67
C ALA A 70 -4.40 -3.87 6.59
N TYR A 71 -3.24 -4.19 6.02
CA TYR A 71 -2.10 -4.78 6.71
C TYR A 71 -0.88 -3.88 6.66
N ASP A 72 -0.26 -3.67 7.80
CA ASP A 72 1.04 -3.00 7.89
C ASP A 72 1.82 -3.48 9.12
N ILE A 73 3.15 -3.44 9.05
CA ILE A 73 4.03 -3.71 10.19
C ILE A 73 4.19 -2.51 11.11
N ASP A 74 3.93 -1.29 10.59
CA ASP A 74 4.04 -0.05 11.34
C ASP A 74 2.95 0.01 12.43
N PRO A 75 3.33 0.20 13.69
CA PRO A 75 2.37 0.25 14.80
C PRO A 75 1.38 1.41 14.73
N LEU A 76 1.69 2.48 13.98
CA LEU A 76 0.84 3.65 13.83
C LEU A 76 -0.12 3.53 12.63
N ALA A 77 0.18 2.66 11.67
CA ALA A 77 -0.55 2.55 10.41
C ALA A 77 -2.05 2.32 10.63
N ALA A 78 -2.41 1.32 11.43
CA ALA A 78 -3.81 0.97 11.69
C ALA A 78 -4.62 2.16 12.23
N THR A 79 -4.10 2.86 13.23
CA THR A 79 -4.77 4.02 13.84
C THR A 79 -4.92 5.17 12.85
N LEU A 80 -3.85 5.48 12.12
CA LEU A 80 -3.85 6.59 11.15
C LEU A 80 -4.70 6.29 9.93
N PHE A 81 -4.72 5.03 9.46
CA PHE A 81 -5.59 4.61 8.37
C PHE A 81 -7.07 4.75 8.75
N HIS A 82 -7.46 4.30 9.95
CA HIS A 82 -8.81 4.49 10.48
C HIS A 82 -9.17 5.97 10.64
N TRP A 83 -8.24 6.79 11.13
CA TRP A 83 -8.46 8.23 11.26
C TRP A 83 -8.72 8.89 9.91
N ARG A 84 -7.94 8.53 8.86
CA ARG A 84 -8.07 9.12 7.52
C ARG A 84 -9.29 8.64 6.76
N HIS A 85 -9.50 7.34 6.72
CA HIS A 85 -10.46 6.69 5.82
C HIS A 85 -11.66 6.10 6.55
N GLY A 86 -11.52 5.73 7.81
CA GLY A 86 -12.52 4.94 8.53
C GLY A 86 -13.89 5.61 8.64
N ARG A 87 -13.94 6.92 8.87
CA ARG A 87 -15.22 7.65 8.95
C ARG A 87 -15.94 7.69 7.60
N HIS A 88 -15.20 7.93 6.53
CA HIS A 88 -15.75 8.00 5.17
C HIS A 88 -16.24 6.61 4.73
N LEU A 89 -15.41 5.60 4.85
CA LEU A 89 -15.72 4.23 4.47
C LEU A 89 -16.93 3.67 5.23
N ARG A 90 -17.01 3.93 6.54
CA ARG A 90 -18.15 3.52 7.37
C ARG A 90 -19.47 4.14 6.90
N LYS A 91 -19.45 5.43 6.49
CA LYS A 91 -20.65 6.09 5.95
C LYS A 91 -21.14 5.46 4.65
N LEU A 92 -20.25 4.83 3.90
CA LEU A 92 -20.54 4.11 2.65
C LEU A 92 -20.85 2.62 2.88
N GLY A 93 -20.87 2.16 4.14
CA GLY A 93 -21.15 0.76 4.47
C GLY A 93 -19.96 -0.19 4.34
N VAL A 94 -18.76 0.33 4.06
CA VAL A 94 -17.54 -0.47 3.91
C VAL A 94 -17.04 -0.94 5.27
N GLN A 95 -16.83 -2.23 5.42
CA GLN A 95 -16.22 -2.85 6.59
C GLN A 95 -14.70 -2.72 6.49
N LEU A 96 -14.09 -1.96 7.41
CA LEU A 96 -12.65 -1.76 7.47
C LEU A 96 -12.06 -2.40 8.72
N THR A 97 -11.12 -3.32 8.54
CA THR A 97 -10.29 -3.89 9.61
C THR A 97 -8.83 -3.60 9.29
N ALA A 98 -8.09 -3.08 10.25
CA ALA A 98 -6.66 -2.85 10.09
C ALA A 98 -5.85 -3.76 11.02
N HIS A 99 -4.81 -4.38 10.47
CA HIS A 99 -4.01 -5.41 11.11
C HIS A 99 -2.56 -4.96 11.20
N ARG A 100 -1.95 -5.10 12.38
CA ARG A 100 -0.50 -4.96 12.54
C ARG A 100 0.17 -6.29 12.27
N GLN A 101 0.49 -6.57 11.01
CA GLN A 101 1.03 -7.87 10.57
C GLN A 101 1.87 -7.71 9.32
N ASP A 102 2.92 -8.53 9.19
CA ASP A 102 3.65 -8.69 7.94
C ASP A 102 2.86 -9.59 6.97
N ALA A 103 2.03 -8.96 6.16
CA ALA A 103 1.17 -9.68 5.22
C ALA A 103 1.96 -10.33 4.07
N LEU A 104 3.18 -9.88 3.74
CA LEU A 104 4.02 -10.58 2.75
C LEU A 104 4.44 -11.96 3.26
N ALA A 105 4.84 -12.05 4.53
CA ALA A 105 5.25 -13.30 5.14
C ALA A 105 4.09 -14.30 5.30
N THR A 106 2.86 -13.82 5.44
CA THR A 106 1.67 -14.65 5.69
C THR A 106 0.69 -14.67 4.51
N LEU A 107 1.11 -14.14 3.36
CA LEU A 107 0.22 -14.01 2.21
C LEU A 107 -0.41 -15.34 1.74
N PRO A 108 0.31 -16.47 1.68
CA PRO A 108 -0.31 -17.75 1.30
C PRO A 108 -1.49 -18.11 2.19
N ASP A 109 -1.36 -17.92 3.51
CA ASP A 109 -2.42 -18.22 4.48
C ASP A 109 -3.61 -17.26 4.32
N LEU A 110 -3.32 -15.98 4.11
CA LEU A 110 -4.35 -14.97 3.86
C LEU A 110 -5.14 -15.27 2.58
N LEU A 111 -4.46 -15.69 1.52
CA LEU A 111 -5.09 -16.08 0.27
C LEU A 111 -5.91 -17.37 0.37
N GLN A 112 -5.51 -18.28 1.25
CA GLN A 112 -6.28 -19.49 1.55
C GLN A 112 -7.56 -19.15 2.32
N GLN A 113 -7.48 -18.23 3.28
CA GLN A 113 -8.62 -17.76 4.06
C GLN A 113 -9.58 -16.89 3.23
N HIS A 114 -9.04 -16.13 2.26
CA HIS A 114 -9.78 -15.19 1.42
C HIS A 114 -9.52 -15.44 -0.07
N PRO A 115 -9.97 -16.59 -0.62
CA PRO A 115 -9.57 -17.03 -1.97
C PRO A 115 -10.07 -16.11 -3.09
N GLN A 116 -11.11 -15.32 -2.86
CA GLN A 116 -11.69 -14.41 -3.85
C GLN A 116 -11.26 -12.96 -3.66
N ALA A 117 -10.46 -12.64 -2.63
CA ALA A 117 -10.06 -11.26 -2.38
C ALA A 117 -9.13 -10.71 -3.46
N CYS A 118 -9.29 -9.42 -3.76
CA CYS A 118 -8.28 -8.66 -4.49
C CYS A 118 -7.12 -8.33 -3.57
N VAL A 119 -5.88 -8.47 -4.04
CA VAL A 119 -4.68 -8.07 -3.28
C VAL A 119 -4.10 -6.81 -3.90
N TRP A 120 -3.91 -5.78 -3.09
CA TRP A 120 -3.23 -4.56 -3.52
C TRP A 120 -2.02 -4.28 -2.64
N PHE A 121 -0.86 -4.09 -3.29
CA PHE A 121 0.40 -3.74 -2.63
C PHE A 121 0.64 -2.24 -2.78
N ASP A 122 0.63 -1.51 -1.65
CA ASP A 122 0.89 -0.08 -1.61
C ASP A 122 2.36 0.16 -1.24
N ASN A 123 3.20 0.38 -2.26
CA ASN A 123 4.64 0.65 -2.18
C ASN A 123 5.50 -0.41 -1.44
N VAL A 124 4.97 -1.59 -1.17
CA VAL A 124 5.66 -2.64 -0.40
C VAL A 124 6.67 -3.38 -1.27
N LEU A 125 6.31 -3.68 -2.52
CA LEU A 125 7.15 -4.50 -3.40
C LEU A 125 8.43 -3.76 -3.80
N GLY A 126 8.34 -2.44 -4.08
CA GLY A 126 9.50 -1.62 -4.37
C GLY A 126 10.49 -1.49 -3.19
N GLN A 127 9.96 -1.59 -1.96
CA GLN A 127 10.76 -1.49 -0.74
C GLN A 127 11.33 -2.83 -0.26
N HIS A 128 10.88 -3.95 -0.82
CA HIS A 128 11.29 -5.28 -0.37
C HIS A 128 12.80 -5.49 -0.41
N ARG A 129 13.49 -4.99 -1.45
CA ARG A 129 14.95 -5.04 -1.60
C ARG A 129 15.71 -4.32 -0.47
N PHE A 130 15.13 -3.29 0.13
CA PHE A 130 15.76 -2.59 1.25
C PHE A 130 15.66 -3.36 2.56
N ARG A 131 14.69 -4.25 2.67
CA ARG A 131 14.50 -5.12 3.83
C ARG A 131 15.39 -6.34 3.77
N VAL A 132 15.55 -6.97 2.60
CA VAL A 132 16.24 -8.25 2.45
C VAL A 132 17.74 -8.10 2.15
N ARG A 133 18.20 -7.02 1.54
CA ARG A 133 19.62 -6.71 1.24
C ARG A 133 20.40 -7.79 0.46
N ASP A 134 19.72 -8.77 -0.09
CA ASP A 134 20.26 -9.85 -0.91
C ASP A 134 19.41 -9.93 -2.18
N GLU A 135 19.99 -9.47 -3.30
CA GLU A 135 19.26 -9.33 -4.57
C GLU A 135 18.75 -10.68 -5.07
N ALA A 136 19.56 -11.73 -5.01
CA ALA A 136 19.14 -13.06 -5.47
C ALA A 136 17.96 -13.61 -4.65
N ARG A 137 17.98 -13.37 -3.36
CA ARG A 137 16.88 -13.73 -2.47
C ARG A 137 15.63 -12.88 -2.75
N VAL A 138 15.78 -11.57 -2.97
CA VAL A 138 14.67 -10.69 -3.34
C VAL A 138 13.99 -11.18 -4.63
N GLU A 139 14.78 -11.51 -5.66
CA GLU A 139 14.25 -12.03 -6.92
C GLU A 139 13.50 -13.35 -6.73
N GLN A 140 14.04 -14.26 -5.94
CA GLN A 140 13.38 -15.53 -5.60
C GLN A 140 12.04 -15.30 -4.86
N GLU A 141 12.04 -14.43 -3.85
CA GLU A 141 10.84 -14.11 -3.08
C GLU A 141 9.77 -13.42 -3.94
N LEU A 142 10.15 -12.50 -4.83
CA LEU A 142 9.23 -11.85 -5.77
C LEU A 142 8.70 -12.83 -6.83
N ALA A 143 9.53 -13.75 -7.33
CA ALA A 143 9.09 -14.80 -8.26
C ALA A 143 8.11 -15.78 -7.59
N ALA A 144 8.36 -16.16 -6.35
CA ALA A 144 7.46 -16.99 -5.53
C ALA A 144 6.12 -16.27 -5.28
N LEU A 145 6.17 -14.96 -4.98
CA LEU A 145 5.01 -14.12 -4.81
C LEU A 145 4.18 -14.07 -6.10
N GLN A 146 4.82 -13.83 -7.25
CA GLN A 146 4.15 -13.80 -8.54
C GLN A 146 3.46 -15.14 -8.85
N HIS A 147 4.12 -16.26 -8.52
CA HIS A 147 3.52 -17.57 -8.69
C HIS A 147 2.29 -17.77 -7.78
N THR A 148 2.38 -17.33 -6.54
CA THR A 148 1.28 -17.39 -5.55
C THR A 148 0.07 -16.55 -5.98
N LEU A 149 0.30 -15.44 -6.67
CA LEU A 149 -0.74 -14.52 -7.15
C LEU A 149 -1.29 -14.89 -8.53
N LYS A 150 -0.74 -15.90 -9.19
CA LYS A 150 -1.19 -16.31 -10.54
C LYS A 150 -2.66 -16.67 -10.56
N GLY A 151 -3.40 -16.08 -11.49
CA GLY A 151 -4.85 -16.29 -11.65
C GLY A 151 -5.72 -15.56 -10.64
N ARG A 152 -5.15 -14.70 -9.80
CA ARG A 152 -5.87 -13.87 -8.82
C ARG A 152 -6.00 -12.43 -9.27
N ASN A 153 -6.96 -11.71 -8.71
CA ASN A 153 -7.05 -10.26 -8.86
C ASN A 153 -6.01 -9.61 -7.94
N TRP A 154 -5.00 -9.00 -8.50
CA TRP A 154 -4.00 -8.26 -7.73
C TRP A 154 -3.40 -7.11 -8.52
N GLY A 155 -2.83 -6.17 -7.80
CA GLY A 155 -2.08 -5.04 -8.36
C GLY A 155 -1.09 -4.47 -7.36
N SER A 156 -0.21 -3.63 -7.85
CA SER A 156 0.73 -2.90 -6.99
C SER A 156 1.00 -1.49 -7.53
N VAL A 157 1.28 -0.59 -6.61
CA VAL A 157 1.90 0.69 -6.89
C VAL A 157 3.22 0.77 -6.14
N HIS A 158 4.27 1.25 -6.77
CA HIS A 158 5.58 1.43 -6.16
C HIS A 158 6.38 2.51 -6.87
N ASP A 159 7.32 3.09 -6.13
CA ASP A 159 8.26 4.06 -6.67
C ASP A 159 9.22 3.39 -7.64
N VAL A 160 9.36 3.94 -8.84
CA VAL A 160 10.40 3.53 -9.81
C VAL A 160 11.74 4.14 -9.42
N TYR A 161 11.71 5.35 -8.87
CA TYR A 161 12.87 6.07 -8.39
C TYR A 161 12.58 6.72 -7.03
N SER A 162 13.48 6.53 -6.08
CA SER A 162 13.42 7.15 -4.76
C SER A 162 14.80 7.69 -4.39
N GLY A 163 14.89 9.00 -4.15
CA GLY A 163 16.13 9.66 -3.78
C GLY A 163 15.97 11.17 -3.60
N PRO A 164 17.00 11.86 -3.11
CA PRO A 164 16.97 13.31 -3.05
C PRO A 164 16.95 13.88 -4.48
N THR A 165 15.96 14.69 -4.78
CA THR A 165 15.83 15.39 -6.07
C THR A 165 15.78 16.88 -5.80
N ASP A 166 16.46 17.67 -6.61
CA ASP A 166 16.36 19.14 -6.57
C ASP A 166 15.12 19.67 -7.31
N GLY A 167 14.29 18.76 -7.84
CA GLY A 167 13.06 19.10 -8.56
C GLY A 167 13.26 19.75 -9.93
N ARG A 168 14.51 20.00 -10.35
CA ARG A 168 14.82 20.66 -11.63
C ARG A 168 15.15 19.68 -12.74
N THR A 169 15.60 18.49 -12.39
CA THR A 169 16.14 17.50 -13.33
C THR A 169 15.07 16.56 -13.90
N LEU A 170 13.94 16.36 -13.22
CA LEU A 170 12.90 15.39 -13.63
C LEU A 170 11.92 15.92 -14.71
N ALA A 171 11.97 17.21 -15.04
CA ALA A 171 11.01 17.81 -15.99
C ALA A 171 11.40 17.69 -17.47
N LYS A 172 12.53 17.06 -17.81
CA LYS A 172 13.06 17.10 -19.18
C LYS A 172 13.06 15.79 -19.96
N ASP A 173 12.81 14.65 -19.33
CA ASP A 173 13.07 13.34 -19.96
C ASP A 173 11.87 12.36 -19.93
N TRP A 174 10.62 12.87 -19.95
CA TRP A 174 9.40 12.06 -20.10
C TRP A 174 8.54 12.54 -21.25
#